data_48f85e89d27af5c88edd41962c44773e
#
_entry.id   48f85e89d27af5c88edd41962c44773e
#
_cell.length_a   1.000
_cell.length_b   1.000
_cell.length_c   1.000
_cell.angle_alpha   90.00
_cell.angle_beta   90.00
_cell.angle_gamma   90.00
#
_symmetry.space_group_name_H-M   'P 1'
#
loop_
_entity.id
_entity.type
_entity.pdbx_description
1 polymer ?
#
loop_
_entity_poly.entity_id
_entity_poly.type
_entity_poly.pdbx_seq_one_letter_code
_entity_poly.pdbx_strand_id
1 'polypeptide(L)'
;MDARQPPGPAPSLDPSLGIAAIALHQPKWELENGWFGDAMPRKFAHHTGIEARGISLDDEVTMGMHAVRQLQRETGCHLAACRGLVFVSPSFIPPSIAQRHLQADQRKLEQPGHAARLLARKLGMQRCRTVGLNWFCCGYSRAFSLVCRRWAPRLGLRDDEFLLVVASTRISRITDYSIPQTAGLFGDMASATLLAPATSRKHPVHFTIVHADAEKQPADRPAFDFHIRPQVPVPAPGGGTLRDVERLVYTLDGMAIAEIAPRAMSAAVAKALADASLSGGDVRFVVPHQAGSGIVRFTGMQLDAHGIRGELINGLTRRTGNVSACSIPHALKHTWERLSGLIACPTAAVGSPGRPEVLQGCILLRATPYHERLANTAA
;
A
#
# COMPACT_ATOMS: atom_id res chain seq x y z
N MET A 1 -25.37 23.63 -24.47
CA MET A 1 -24.98 22.33 -23.90
C MET A 1 -23.65 21.98 -24.53
N ASP A 2 -22.59 22.38 -23.86
CA ASP A 2 -21.22 22.17 -24.37
C ASP A 2 -20.74 20.76 -23.92
N ALA A 3 -20.74 19.81 -24.84
CA ALA A 3 -20.25 18.48 -24.63
C ALA A 3 -18.72 18.56 -24.49
N ARG A 4 -18.23 18.62 -23.27
CA ARG A 4 -16.79 18.48 -22.99
C ARG A 4 -16.34 17.13 -23.53
N GLN A 5 -15.49 17.14 -24.55
CA GLN A 5 -14.80 15.94 -25.03
C GLN A 5 -14.17 15.20 -23.85
N PRO A 6 -14.26 13.86 -23.79
CA PRO A 6 -13.53 13.10 -22.79
C PRO A 6 -12.03 13.41 -22.91
N PRO A 7 -11.31 13.53 -21.79
CA PRO A 7 -9.88 13.74 -21.83
C PRO A 7 -9.24 12.61 -22.64
N GLY A 8 -8.41 12.98 -23.62
CA GLY A 8 -7.65 12.03 -24.43
C GLY A 8 -6.79 11.13 -23.56
N PRO A 9 -6.34 9.96 -24.10
CA PRO A 9 -5.49 9.04 -23.36
C PRO A 9 -4.29 9.78 -22.78
N ALA A 10 -4.01 9.53 -21.49
CA ALA A 10 -2.83 10.10 -20.84
C ALA A 10 -1.58 9.65 -21.60
N PRO A 11 -0.61 10.55 -21.89
CA PRO A 11 0.61 10.16 -22.59
C PRO A 11 1.28 9.00 -21.85
N SER A 12 1.73 8.00 -22.60
CA SER A 12 2.54 6.90 -22.06
C SER A 12 3.72 7.52 -21.29
N LEU A 13 3.93 7.09 -20.05
CA LEU A 13 5.09 7.53 -19.30
C LEU A 13 6.32 6.96 -20.02
N ASP A 14 7.17 7.85 -20.53
CA ASP A 14 8.53 7.43 -20.89
C ASP A 14 9.13 6.85 -19.58
N PRO A 15 9.66 5.62 -19.55
CA PRO A 15 10.09 4.95 -18.31
C PRO A 15 11.34 5.67 -17.75
N SER A 16 11.08 6.84 -17.15
CA SER A 16 12.13 7.68 -16.57
C SER A 16 12.59 7.21 -15.19
N LEU A 17 11.77 6.40 -14.52
CA LEU A 17 12.00 5.89 -13.16
C LEU A 17 11.81 4.39 -13.08
N GLY A 18 12.46 3.82 -12.07
CA GLY A 18 12.20 2.44 -11.68
C GLY A 18 12.49 2.17 -10.20
N ILE A 19 12.13 0.98 -9.76
CA ILE A 19 12.36 0.49 -8.41
C ILE A 19 13.77 -0.12 -8.36
N ALA A 20 14.64 0.47 -7.55
CA ALA A 20 15.99 -0.04 -7.30
C ALA A 20 16.04 -0.94 -6.06
N ALA A 21 15.27 -0.65 -5.02
CA ALA A 21 15.23 -1.46 -3.81
C ALA A 21 13.92 -1.27 -3.03
N ILE A 22 13.57 -2.29 -2.25
CA ILE A 22 12.49 -2.25 -1.25
C ILE A 22 13.02 -2.85 0.05
N ALA A 23 12.84 -2.14 1.16
CA ALA A 23 13.06 -2.65 2.50
C ALA A 23 11.75 -2.63 3.30
N LEU A 24 11.61 -3.59 4.21
CA LEU A 24 10.43 -3.75 5.05
C LEU A 24 10.81 -3.62 6.53
N HIS A 25 9.91 -3.10 7.32
CA HIS A 25 9.96 -3.17 8.77
C HIS A 25 8.69 -3.83 9.28
N GLN A 26 8.83 -5.04 9.79
CA GLN A 26 7.75 -5.81 10.41
C GLN A 26 7.82 -5.65 11.92
N PRO A 27 6.68 -5.45 12.61
CA PRO A 27 6.63 -5.52 14.07
C PRO A 27 7.12 -6.88 14.58
N LYS A 28 7.79 -6.87 15.71
CA LYS A 28 8.25 -8.12 16.36
C LYS A 28 7.12 -8.88 17.04
N TRP A 29 6.04 -8.19 17.39
CA TRP A 29 4.90 -8.80 18.06
C TRP A 29 3.83 -9.18 17.05
N GLU A 30 3.39 -10.42 17.14
CA GLU A 30 2.29 -10.96 16.38
C GLU A 30 1.09 -11.28 17.29
N LEU A 31 -0.10 -10.91 16.84
CA LEU A 31 -1.37 -11.27 17.45
C LEU A 31 -1.99 -12.41 16.67
N GLU A 32 -2.09 -13.58 17.29
CA GLU A 32 -2.69 -14.77 16.67
C GLU A 32 -4.22 -14.77 16.77
N ASN A 33 -4.87 -15.53 15.88
CA ASN A 33 -6.33 -15.70 15.92
C ASN A 33 -6.81 -16.27 17.26
N GLY A 34 -6.00 -17.08 17.92
CA GLY A 34 -6.30 -17.64 19.25
C GLY A 34 -6.55 -16.60 20.34
N TRP A 35 -6.04 -15.37 20.20
CA TRP A 35 -6.31 -14.28 21.14
C TRP A 35 -7.81 -13.94 21.25
N PHE A 36 -8.56 -14.10 20.15
CA PHE A 36 -10.00 -13.83 20.11
C PHE A 36 -10.85 -14.97 20.67
N GLY A 37 -10.25 -16.13 20.98
CA GLY A 37 -10.98 -17.31 21.48
C GLY A 37 -12.11 -17.74 20.55
N ASP A 38 -13.24 -18.16 21.15
CA ASP A 38 -14.43 -18.62 20.42
C ASP A 38 -15.15 -17.52 19.64
N ALA A 39 -14.84 -16.24 19.88
CA ALA A 39 -15.40 -15.12 19.13
C ALA A 39 -14.84 -15.03 17.70
N MET A 40 -13.67 -15.63 17.39
CA MET A 40 -13.15 -15.71 16.04
C MET A 40 -13.98 -16.71 15.21
N PRO A 41 -14.50 -16.32 14.03
CA PRO A 41 -15.25 -17.24 13.17
C PRO A 41 -14.40 -18.46 12.79
N ARG A 42 -14.94 -19.67 12.96
CA ARG A 42 -14.22 -20.94 12.71
C ARG A 42 -13.59 -21.05 11.32
N LYS A 43 -14.19 -20.42 10.30
CA LYS A 43 -13.69 -20.42 8.94
C LYS A 43 -12.87 -19.19 8.57
N PHE A 44 -12.54 -18.31 9.54
CA PHE A 44 -11.84 -17.06 9.27
C PHE A 44 -10.52 -17.27 8.52
N ALA A 45 -9.62 -18.08 9.08
CA ALA A 45 -8.33 -18.38 8.45
C ALA A 45 -8.48 -19.07 7.07
N HIS A 46 -9.48 -19.95 6.92
CA HIS A 46 -9.77 -20.62 5.65
C HIS A 46 -10.17 -19.61 4.55
N HIS A 47 -11.01 -18.63 4.87
CA HIS A 47 -11.48 -17.65 3.90
C HIS A 47 -10.45 -16.56 3.62
N THR A 48 -9.77 -16.10 4.65
CA THR A 48 -8.85 -14.95 4.55
C THR A 48 -7.39 -15.35 4.29
N GLY A 49 -7.01 -16.57 4.68
CA GLY A 49 -5.61 -17.02 4.71
C GLY A 49 -4.80 -16.41 5.85
N ILE A 50 -5.46 -15.72 6.83
CA ILE A 50 -4.79 -15.00 7.92
C ILE A 50 -4.84 -15.80 9.21
N GLU A 51 -3.69 -16.13 9.77
CA GLU A 51 -3.53 -16.83 11.06
C GLU A 51 -3.06 -15.88 12.17
N ALA A 52 -2.23 -14.90 11.80
CA ALA A 52 -1.71 -13.89 12.71
C ALA A 52 -1.54 -12.54 11.98
N ARG A 53 -1.31 -11.48 12.74
CA ARG A 53 -1.01 -10.15 12.24
C ARG A 53 0.01 -9.45 13.11
N GLY A 54 0.88 -8.64 12.48
CA GLY A 54 1.81 -7.82 13.20
C GLY A 54 1.11 -6.68 13.94
N ILE A 55 1.52 -6.39 15.17
CA ILE A 55 1.06 -5.23 15.95
C ILE A 55 2.27 -4.42 16.38
N SER A 56 2.27 -3.14 16.06
CA SER A 56 3.36 -2.23 16.41
C SER A 56 3.07 -1.42 17.66
N LEU A 57 4.08 -1.31 18.51
CA LEU A 57 4.08 -0.33 19.61
C LEU A 57 4.62 1.03 19.16
N ASP A 58 5.36 1.07 18.07
CA ASP A 58 5.88 2.29 17.47
C ASP A 58 4.81 3.06 16.69
N ASP A 59 4.96 4.37 16.60
CA ASP A 59 4.15 5.20 15.71
C ASP A 59 4.55 5.02 14.23
N GLU A 60 3.71 5.54 13.33
CA GLU A 60 3.87 5.41 11.89
C GLU A 60 5.18 6.04 11.39
N VAL A 61 5.63 7.13 12.00
CA VAL A 61 6.87 7.82 11.63
C VAL A 61 8.09 7.00 12.05
N THR A 62 8.05 6.43 13.25
CA THR A 62 9.10 5.57 13.79
C THR A 62 9.24 4.29 12.99
N MET A 63 8.13 3.62 12.68
CA MET A 63 8.12 2.45 11.80
C MET A 63 8.70 2.78 10.41
N GLY A 64 8.25 3.91 9.81
CA GLY A 64 8.78 4.39 8.53
C GLY A 64 10.27 4.68 8.57
N MET A 65 10.76 5.27 9.68
CA MET A 65 12.19 5.49 9.91
C MET A 65 12.98 4.18 9.95
N HIS A 66 12.46 3.15 10.61
CA HIS A 66 13.09 1.83 10.65
C HIS A 66 13.20 1.21 9.25
N ALA A 67 12.14 1.30 8.43
CA ALA A 67 12.16 0.83 7.05
C ALA A 67 13.19 1.57 6.19
N VAL A 68 13.28 2.91 6.31
CA VAL A 68 14.29 3.71 5.57
C VAL A 68 15.71 3.37 6.02
N ARG A 69 15.95 3.19 7.32
CA ARG A 69 17.27 2.79 7.82
C ARG A 69 17.64 1.38 7.37
N GLN A 70 16.67 0.47 7.27
CA GLN A 70 16.91 -0.86 6.70
C GLN A 70 17.29 -0.75 5.22
N LEU A 71 16.55 0.04 4.44
CA LEU A 71 16.87 0.32 3.05
C LEU A 71 18.29 0.88 2.89
N GLN A 72 18.67 1.83 3.74
CA GLN A 72 20.01 2.44 3.75
C GLN A 72 21.09 1.41 4.03
N ARG A 73 20.89 0.48 4.97
CA ARG A 73 21.85 -0.60 5.24
C ARG A 73 21.99 -1.56 4.06
N GLU A 74 20.88 -1.92 3.41
CA GLU A 74 20.87 -2.86 2.28
C GLU A 74 21.49 -2.27 1.01
N THR A 75 21.34 -0.96 0.77
CA THR A 75 21.73 -0.32 -0.49
C THR A 75 22.95 0.58 -0.40
N GLY A 76 23.36 0.97 0.82
CA GLY A 76 24.40 1.99 1.03
C GLY A 76 24.00 3.39 0.56
N CYS A 77 22.72 3.68 0.28
CA CYS A 77 22.29 4.98 -0.23
C CYS A 77 22.52 6.11 0.77
N HIS A 78 22.94 7.25 0.28
CA HIS A 78 23.14 8.47 1.09
C HIS A 78 21.84 9.29 1.12
N LEU A 79 21.17 9.38 2.27
CA LEU A 79 19.88 10.07 2.41
C LEU A 79 19.91 11.56 2.01
N ALA A 80 21.10 12.19 2.04
CA ALA A 80 21.29 13.56 1.54
C ALA A 80 21.04 13.71 0.03
N ALA A 81 21.14 12.61 -0.75
CA ALA A 81 20.85 12.57 -2.17
C ALA A 81 19.35 12.36 -2.48
N CYS A 82 18.52 12.13 -1.46
CA CYS A 82 17.08 12.01 -1.63
C CYS A 82 16.45 13.36 -1.99
N ARG A 83 15.84 13.46 -3.17
CA ARG A 83 15.19 14.68 -3.68
C ARG A 83 13.73 14.78 -3.31
N GLY A 84 13.09 13.68 -2.98
CA GLY A 84 11.69 13.67 -2.61
C GLY A 84 11.28 12.45 -1.81
N LEU A 85 10.41 12.65 -0.82
CA LEU A 85 9.83 11.63 0.02
C LEU A 85 8.30 11.74 -0.01
N VAL A 86 7.65 10.67 -0.44
CA VAL A 86 6.21 10.50 -0.29
C VAL A 86 5.97 9.56 0.89
N PHE A 87 5.32 10.08 1.94
CA PHE A 87 4.92 9.29 3.09
C PHE A 87 3.44 8.90 2.96
N VAL A 88 3.17 7.62 3.01
CA VAL A 88 1.82 7.06 2.86
C VAL A 88 1.42 6.38 4.15
N SER A 89 0.28 6.76 4.74
CA SER A 89 -0.28 6.00 5.85
C SER A 89 -1.80 5.99 5.80
N PRO A 90 -2.41 4.78 5.84
CA PRO A 90 -3.85 4.61 5.94
C PRO A 90 -4.37 4.80 7.38
N SER A 91 -3.49 4.84 8.37
CA SER A 91 -3.84 4.85 9.80
C SER A 91 -4.25 6.22 10.30
N PHE A 92 -3.97 7.31 9.57
CA PHE A 92 -4.38 8.65 9.96
C PHE A 92 -5.88 8.84 9.84
N ILE A 93 -6.45 9.46 10.86
CA ILE A 93 -7.87 9.80 10.89
C ILE A 93 -8.18 10.79 9.77
N PRO A 94 -9.15 10.52 8.89
CA PRO A 94 -9.55 11.44 7.83
C PRO A 94 -9.95 12.81 8.38
N PRO A 95 -9.64 13.93 7.67
CA PRO A 95 -9.88 15.28 8.18
C PRO A 95 -11.32 15.55 8.61
N SER A 96 -12.32 15.03 7.86
CA SER A 96 -13.74 15.18 8.21
C SER A 96 -14.12 14.48 9.52
N ILE A 97 -13.48 13.36 9.83
CA ILE A 97 -13.67 12.62 11.07
C ILE A 97 -12.89 13.30 12.21
N ALA A 98 -11.62 13.66 11.95
CA ALA A 98 -10.77 14.35 12.92
C ALA A 98 -11.38 15.68 13.38
N GLN A 99 -12.03 16.43 12.47
CA GLN A 99 -12.70 17.69 12.81
C GLN A 99 -13.87 17.48 13.77
N ARG A 100 -14.57 16.37 13.68
CA ARG A 100 -15.73 16.06 14.54
C ARG A 100 -15.34 15.52 15.91
N HIS A 101 -14.22 14.82 16.03
CA HIS A 101 -13.90 13.99 17.19
C HIS A 101 -12.57 14.31 17.88
N LEU A 102 -11.69 15.13 17.28
CA LEU A 102 -10.36 15.39 17.84
C LEU A 102 -10.14 16.88 18.15
N GLN A 103 -9.33 17.16 19.16
CA GLN A 103 -8.87 18.49 19.50
C GLN A 103 -7.85 19.03 18.46
N ALA A 104 -7.59 20.34 18.45
CA ALA A 104 -6.78 20.99 17.42
C ALA A 104 -5.33 20.47 17.35
N ASP A 105 -4.71 20.19 18.47
CA ASP A 105 -3.37 19.61 18.58
C ASP A 105 -3.33 18.17 18.06
N GLN A 106 -4.32 17.36 18.44
CA GLN A 106 -4.50 15.99 17.94
C GLN A 106 -4.70 15.96 16.42
N ARG A 107 -5.56 16.87 15.87
CA ARG A 107 -5.78 16.98 14.42
C ARG A 107 -4.50 17.26 13.64
N LYS A 108 -3.56 18.01 14.22
CA LYS A 108 -2.26 18.26 13.59
C LYS A 108 -1.43 16.99 13.44
N LEU A 109 -1.49 16.10 14.43
CA LEU A 109 -0.79 14.81 14.40
C LEU A 109 -1.38 13.85 13.37
N GLU A 110 -2.69 13.96 13.09
CA GLU A 110 -3.37 13.18 12.07
C GLU A 110 -3.15 13.67 10.62
N GLN A 111 -2.29 14.66 10.41
CA GLN A 111 -1.98 15.13 9.07
C GLN A 111 -0.81 14.36 8.44
N PRO A 112 -1.04 13.61 7.34
CA PRO A 112 0.04 12.87 6.67
C PRO A 112 1.22 13.75 6.25
N GLY A 113 0.95 15.01 5.86
CA GLY A 113 2.00 15.97 5.52
C GLY A 113 2.85 16.40 6.71
N HIS A 114 2.31 16.41 7.94
CA HIS A 114 3.09 16.62 9.15
C HIS A 114 4.04 15.44 9.41
N ALA A 115 3.53 14.20 9.31
CA ALA A 115 4.31 12.99 9.48
C ALA A 115 5.45 12.89 8.45
N ALA A 116 5.17 13.23 7.18
CA ALA A 116 6.20 13.26 6.12
C ALA A 116 7.36 14.20 6.46
N ARG A 117 7.05 15.42 6.91
CA ARG A 117 8.08 16.39 7.33
C ARG A 117 8.83 15.95 8.58
N LEU A 118 8.14 15.33 9.53
CA LEU A 118 8.75 14.81 10.75
C LEU A 118 9.72 13.66 10.43
N LEU A 119 9.33 12.74 9.57
CA LEU A 119 10.19 11.65 9.12
C LEU A 119 11.45 12.18 8.42
N ALA A 120 11.28 13.11 7.47
CA ALA A 120 12.41 13.72 6.76
C ALA A 120 13.41 14.40 7.73
N ARG A 121 12.90 15.13 8.72
CA ARG A 121 13.75 15.76 9.76
C ARG A 121 14.49 14.74 10.61
N LYS A 122 13.82 13.68 11.08
CA LYS A 122 14.44 12.61 11.89
C LYS A 122 15.53 11.85 11.12
N LEU A 123 15.42 11.82 9.78
CA LEU A 123 16.39 11.18 8.89
C LEU A 123 17.49 12.15 8.39
N GLY A 124 17.48 13.42 8.80
CA GLY A 124 18.45 14.41 8.34
C GLY A 124 18.25 14.89 6.89
N MET A 125 17.07 14.64 6.30
CA MET A 125 16.77 14.94 4.88
C MET A 125 16.17 16.33 4.71
N GLN A 126 16.88 17.38 5.15
CA GLN A 126 16.35 18.75 5.24
C GLN A 126 16.00 19.39 3.89
N ARG A 127 16.65 18.98 2.79
CA ARG A 127 16.44 19.50 1.43
C ARG A 127 15.46 18.66 0.61
N CYS A 128 14.93 17.60 1.20
CA CYS A 128 14.02 16.68 0.53
C CYS A 128 12.61 17.28 0.43
N ARG A 129 12.03 17.27 -0.76
CA ARG A 129 10.62 17.60 -0.96
C ARG A 129 9.74 16.55 -0.29
N THR A 130 8.77 16.93 0.51
CA THR A 130 7.92 15.98 1.24
C THR A 130 6.45 16.13 0.89
N VAL A 131 5.75 15.01 0.74
CA VAL A 131 4.29 14.92 0.64
C VAL A 131 3.80 13.76 1.50
N GLY A 132 2.72 13.99 2.23
CA GLY A 132 2.01 12.93 2.96
C GLY A 132 0.66 12.61 2.31
N LEU A 133 0.32 11.34 2.23
CA LEU A 133 -0.91 10.83 1.61
C LEU A 133 -1.65 9.89 2.57
N ASN A 134 -2.98 10.02 2.61
CA ASN A 134 -3.87 8.98 3.09
C ASN A 134 -4.84 8.60 1.95
N TRP A 135 -4.57 7.48 1.32
CA TRP A 135 -5.35 6.85 0.25
C TRP A 135 -5.60 5.38 0.57
N PHE A 136 -5.66 5.04 1.86
CA PHE A 136 -5.85 3.68 2.35
C PHE A 136 -4.96 2.66 1.61
N CYS A 137 -5.50 1.52 1.20
CA CYS A 137 -4.74 0.48 0.50
C CYS A 137 -4.22 0.94 -0.88
N CYS A 138 -4.85 1.95 -1.52
CA CYS A 138 -4.40 2.52 -2.79
C CYS A 138 -3.29 3.58 -2.63
N GLY A 139 -2.87 3.87 -1.39
CA GLY A 139 -1.88 4.90 -1.10
C GLY A 139 -0.55 4.71 -1.81
N TYR A 140 -0.09 3.47 -1.96
CA TYR A 140 1.14 3.16 -2.67
C TYR A 140 1.03 3.46 -4.18
N SER A 141 -0.03 3.01 -4.85
CA SER A 141 -0.29 3.34 -6.28
C SER A 141 -0.44 4.85 -6.47
N ARG A 142 -1.11 5.55 -5.54
CA ARG A 142 -1.23 7.01 -5.57
C ARG A 142 0.11 7.72 -5.44
N ALA A 143 1.01 7.22 -4.60
CA ALA A 143 2.36 7.77 -4.46
C ALA A 143 3.15 7.62 -5.77
N PHE A 144 3.08 6.45 -6.42
CA PHE A 144 3.72 6.23 -7.71
C PHE A 144 3.16 7.14 -8.80
N SER A 145 1.84 7.26 -8.89
CA SER A 145 1.17 8.20 -9.81
C SER A 145 1.67 9.64 -9.60
N LEU A 146 1.75 10.10 -8.34
CA LEU A 146 2.26 11.43 -8.01
C LEU A 146 3.73 11.61 -8.46
N VAL A 147 4.57 10.65 -8.12
CA VAL A 147 6.01 10.68 -8.42
C VAL A 147 6.23 10.68 -9.93
N CYS A 148 5.65 9.74 -10.66
CA CYS A 148 5.85 9.61 -12.10
C CYS A 148 5.28 10.78 -12.90
N ARG A 149 4.06 11.23 -12.56
CA ARG A 149 3.37 12.27 -13.35
C ARG A 149 3.77 13.70 -12.97
N ARG A 150 4.21 13.94 -11.74
CA ARG A 150 4.45 15.30 -11.25
C ARG A 150 5.88 15.59 -10.83
N TRP A 151 6.57 14.64 -10.22
CA TRP A 151 7.90 14.89 -9.66
C TRP A 151 9.02 14.53 -10.62
N ALA A 152 9.00 13.34 -11.20
CA ALA A 152 10.07 12.89 -12.12
C ALA A 152 10.31 13.87 -13.26
N PRO A 153 9.28 14.36 -14.00
CA PRO A 153 9.48 15.30 -15.10
C PRO A 153 10.05 16.65 -14.67
N ARG A 154 9.90 17.03 -13.39
CA ARG A 154 10.28 18.36 -12.87
C ARG A 154 11.60 18.38 -12.10
N LEU A 155 12.02 17.24 -11.56
CA LEU A 155 13.19 17.19 -10.68
C LEU A 155 14.50 16.95 -11.43
N GLY A 156 14.46 16.35 -12.63
CA GLY A 156 15.65 16.06 -13.42
C GLY A 156 16.70 15.33 -12.61
N LEU A 157 16.35 14.15 -12.06
CA LEU A 157 17.22 13.40 -11.16
C LEU A 157 18.55 13.03 -11.81
N ARG A 158 19.64 13.25 -11.09
CA ARG A 158 20.97 12.81 -11.47
C ARG A 158 21.16 11.33 -11.15
N ASP A 159 22.25 10.74 -11.62
CA ASP A 159 22.58 9.31 -11.44
C ASP A 159 22.65 8.86 -9.98
N ASP A 160 23.10 9.76 -9.09
CA ASP A 160 23.22 9.53 -7.64
C ASP A 160 21.98 9.91 -6.83
N GLU A 161 20.99 10.56 -7.45
CA GLU A 161 19.79 11.07 -6.79
C GLU A 161 18.63 10.08 -6.90
N PHE A 162 17.76 10.09 -5.90
CA PHE A 162 16.62 9.19 -5.83
C PHE A 162 15.41 9.82 -5.13
N LEU A 163 14.29 9.14 -5.23
CA LEU A 163 13.06 9.44 -4.49
C LEU A 163 12.73 8.27 -3.55
N LEU A 164 12.06 8.57 -2.44
CA LEU A 164 11.55 7.57 -1.52
C LEU A 164 10.03 7.57 -1.50
N VAL A 165 9.44 6.38 -1.59
CA VAL A 165 8.07 6.12 -1.20
C VAL A 165 8.11 5.29 0.08
N VAL A 166 7.65 5.88 1.19
CA VAL A 166 7.58 5.23 2.50
C VAL A 166 6.12 5.00 2.83
N ALA A 167 5.69 3.74 2.85
CA ALA A 167 4.38 3.37 3.36
C ALA A 167 4.53 2.87 4.79
N SER A 168 3.66 3.34 5.70
CA SER A 168 3.64 2.92 7.10
C SER A 168 2.21 2.76 7.57
N THR A 169 1.86 1.54 7.88
CA THR A 169 0.52 1.11 8.27
C THR A 169 0.50 0.75 9.75
N ARG A 170 -0.32 1.43 10.54
CA ARG A 170 -0.59 1.11 11.95
C ARG A 170 -2.10 1.10 12.20
N ILE A 171 -2.79 0.21 11.50
CA ILE A 171 -4.25 0.11 11.62
C ILE A 171 -4.66 -0.38 13.00
N SER A 172 -3.79 -1.10 13.72
CA SER A 172 -4.03 -1.53 15.10
C SER A 172 -4.48 -0.40 16.03
N ARG A 173 -4.03 0.85 15.78
CA ARG A 173 -4.41 2.02 16.60
C ARG A 173 -5.86 2.47 16.45
N ILE A 174 -6.51 2.10 15.35
CA ILE A 174 -7.91 2.48 15.03
C ILE A 174 -8.81 1.25 14.87
N THR A 175 -8.33 0.08 15.25
CA THR A 175 -9.07 -1.19 15.17
C THR A 175 -9.95 -1.39 16.40
N ASP A 176 -11.19 -1.83 16.15
CA ASP A 176 -12.09 -2.31 17.21
C ASP A 176 -11.83 -3.80 17.46
N TYR A 177 -11.07 -4.12 18.49
CA TYR A 177 -10.74 -5.50 18.85
C TYR A 177 -11.90 -6.28 19.47
N SER A 178 -13.03 -5.63 19.74
CA SER A 178 -14.27 -6.33 20.13
C SER A 178 -14.99 -6.97 18.95
N ILE A 179 -14.55 -6.70 17.70
CA ILE A 179 -15.11 -7.25 16.45
C ILE A 179 -14.06 -8.13 15.78
N PRO A 180 -13.96 -9.43 16.10
CA PRO A 180 -12.90 -10.32 15.62
C PRO A 180 -12.81 -10.41 14.10
N GLN A 181 -13.93 -10.34 13.37
CA GLN A 181 -13.99 -10.42 11.92
C GLN A 181 -13.21 -9.28 11.26
N THR A 182 -13.24 -8.08 11.84
CA THR A 182 -12.52 -6.90 11.34
C THR A 182 -11.12 -6.82 11.94
N ALA A 183 -11.00 -7.02 13.26
CA ALA A 183 -9.72 -6.96 13.97
C ALA A 183 -8.74 -8.05 13.54
N GLY A 184 -9.27 -9.20 13.11
CA GLY A 184 -8.49 -10.29 12.56
C GLY A 184 -7.86 -10.01 11.19
N LEU A 185 -8.36 -9.03 10.44
CA LEU A 185 -7.91 -8.80 9.06
C LEU A 185 -6.58 -8.06 8.98
N PHE A 186 -6.42 -6.96 9.71
CA PHE A 186 -5.35 -6.01 9.47
C PHE A 186 -4.16 -6.20 10.40
N GLY A 187 -2.97 -5.96 9.83
CA GLY A 187 -1.72 -5.89 10.57
C GLY A 187 -0.93 -4.62 10.27
N ASP A 188 0.06 -4.36 11.10
CA ASP A 188 0.94 -3.21 11.01
C ASP A 188 2.23 -3.57 10.26
N MET A 189 2.77 -2.64 9.49
CA MET A 189 4.02 -2.78 8.75
C MET A 189 4.50 -1.43 8.25
N ALA A 190 5.79 -1.29 8.02
CA ALA A 190 6.31 -0.20 7.20
C ALA A 190 7.19 -0.72 6.07
N SER A 191 7.25 0.03 4.98
CA SER A 191 8.12 -0.22 3.84
C SER A 191 8.77 1.06 3.34
N ALA A 192 9.97 0.93 2.79
CA ALA A 192 10.65 2.00 2.09
C ALA A 192 11.05 1.51 0.70
N THR A 193 10.67 2.25 -0.34
CA THR A 193 10.98 1.95 -1.74
C THR A 193 11.85 3.05 -2.30
N LEU A 194 13.01 2.68 -2.84
CA LEU A 194 13.93 3.57 -3.53
C LEU A 194 13.58 3.59 -5.02
N LEU A 195 13.24 4.77 -5.53
CA LEU A 195 13.00 5.01 -6.94
C LEU A 195 14.15 5.84 -7.53
N ALA A 196 14.79 5.30 -8.55
CA ALA A 196 15.92 5.95 -9.23
C ALA A 196 15.61 6.15 -10.72
N PRO A 197 16.40 7.02 -11.42
CA PRO A 197 16.34 7.07 -12.88
C PRO A 197 16.51 5.67 -13.48
N ALA A 198 15.74 5.32 -14.50
CA ALA A 198 15.80 3.99 -15.13
C ALA A 198 17.21 3.69 -15.71
N THR A 199 17.99 4.72 -15.97
CA THR A 199 19.37 4.64 -16.47
C THR A 199 20.44 4.73 -15.38
N SER A 200 20.03 4.81 -14.09
CA SER A 200 20.98 4.98 -12.98
C SER A 200 21.96 3.81 -12.89
N ARG A 201 23.24 4.14 -12.82
CA ARG A 201 24.33 3.20 -12.53
C ARG A 201 24.63 3.11 -11.04
N LYS A 202 24.36 4.19 -10.31
CA LYS A 202 24.57 4.26 -8.85
C LYS A 202 23.53 3.47 -8.08
N HIS A 203 22.29 3.48 -8.59
CA HIS A 203 21.14 2.75 -8.04
C HIS A 203 20.52 1.89 -9.14
N PRO A 204 21.11 0.73 -9.50
CA PRO A 204 20.58 -0.12 -10.57
C PRO A 204 19.12 -0.47 -10.35
N VAL A 205 18.32 -0.28 -11.40
CA VAL A 205 16.88 -0.47 -11.35
C VAL A 205 16.52 -1.91 -11.71
N HIS A 206 15.76 -2.56 -10.86
CA HIS A 206 15.25 -3.92 -11.10
C HIS A 206 13.96 -3.91 -11.94
N PHE A 207 13.08 -2.94 -11.68
CA PHE A 207 11.80 -2.83 -12.40
C PHE A 207 11.60 -1.40 -12.86
N THR A 208 11.43 -1.19 -14.16
CA THR A 208 11.02 0.11 -14.70
C THR A 208 9.52 0.31 -14.49
N ILE A 209 9.10 1.55 -14.22
CA ILE A 209 7.68 1.89 -14.07
C ILE A 209 7.14 2.24 -15.45
N VAL A 210 6.28 1.38 -16.00
CA VAL A 210 5.63 1.56 -17.30
C VAL A 210 4.42 2.48 -17.18
N HIS A 211 3.61 2.27 -16.12
CA HIS A 211 2.42 3.06 -15.84
C HIS A 211 2.15 3.09 -14.35
N ALA A 212 1.59 4.19 -13.86
CA ALA A 212 1.08 4.28 -12.49
C ALA A 212 -0.10 5.24 -12.43
N ASP A 213 -1.23 4.75 -11.94
CA ASP A 213 -2.44 5.55 -11.73
C ASP A 213 -3.19 5.12 -10.47
N ALA A 214 -3.97 6.07 -9.94
CA ALA A 214 -4.91 5.83 -8.86
C ALA A 214 -6.01 6.88 -8.89
N GLU A 215 -7.25 6.45 -8.83
CA GLU A 215 -8.45 7.28 -8.97
C GLU A 215 -9.54 6.87 -7.99
N LYS A 216 -10.55 7.75 -7.85
CA LYS A 216 -11.80 7.48 -7.15
C LYS A 216 -12.87 7.11 -8.14
N GLN A 217 -13.68 6.11 -7.80
CA GLN A 217 -14.85 5.71 -8.57
C GLN A 217 -16.08 5.70 -7.67
N PRO A 218 -17.27 5.94 -8.21
CA PRO A 218 -18.52 5.70 -7.50
C PRO A 218 -18.67 4.24 -7.08
N ALA A 219 -19.37 4.01 -5.99
CA ALA A 219 -19.81 2.69 -5.54
C ALA A 219 -21.30 2.75 -5.19
N ASP A 220 -21.97 1.60 -5.11
CA ASP A 220 -23.41 1.55 -4.85
C ASP A 220 -23.77 1.97 -3.42
N ARG A 221 -22.88 1.69 -2.47
CA ARG A 221 -23.05 1.98 -1.05
C ARG A 221 -21.74 2.27 -0.34
N PRO A 222 -21.77 3.01 0.79
CA PRO A 222 -20.60 3.16 1.65
C PRO A 222 -20.17 1.79 2.21
N ALA A 223 -18.87 1.53 2.19
CA ALA A 223 -18.29 0.30 2.76
C ALA A 223 -17.47 0.54 4.04
N PHE A 224 -17.38 1.80 4.49
CA PHE A 224 -16.46 2.21 5.52
C PHE A 224 -16.94 3.47 6.26
N ASP A 225 -16.81 3.46 7.60
CA ASP A 225 -17.05 4.64 8.44
C ASP A 225 -16.24 4.56 9.75
N PHE A 226 -16.33 5.61 10.58
CA PHE A 226 -15.70 5.72 11.90
C PHE A 226 -16.72 5.95 13.00
N HIS A 227 -16.49 5.30 14.16
CA HIS A 227 -17.32 5.46 15.37
C HIS A 227 -16.44 5.55 16.62
N ILE A 228 -16.93 6.25 17.65
CA ILE A 228 -16.37 6.15 19.00
C ILE A 228 -16.95 4.90 19.67
N ARG A 229 -16.06 4.06 20.21
CA ARG A 229 -16.40 2.92 21.07
C ARG A 229 -15.88 3.19 22.47
N PRO A 230 -16.75 3.12 23.50
CA PRO A 230 -16.38 3.45 24.88
C PRO A 230 -15.42 2.44 25.50
N GLN A 231 -15.50 1.18 25.08
CA GLN A 231 -14.69 0.09 25.61
C GLN A 231 -14.18 -0.79 24.48
N VAL A 232 -12.91 -0.65 24.15
CA VAL A 232 -12.22 -1.48 23.16
C VAL A 232 -11.09 -2.21 23.87
N PRO A 233 -11.08 -3.55 23.90
CA PRO A 233 -9.98 -4.30 24.48
C PRO A 233 -8.70 -4.04 23.70
N VAL A 234 -7.60 -3.74 24.42
CA VAL A 234 -6.28 -3.53 23.79
C VAL A 234 -5.42 -4.75 24.02
N PRO A 235 -5.02 -5.46 22.96
CA PRO A 235 -4.13 -6.62 23.10
C PRO A 235 -2.82 -6.25 23.79
N ALA A 236 -2.29 -7.18 24.61
CA ALA A 236 -0.99 -7.06 25.25
C ALA A 236 0.07 -7.92 24.55
N PRO A 237 1.33 -7.46 24.44
CA PRO A 237 2.43 -8.31 24.05
C PRO A 237 2.52 -9.53 25.00
N GLY A 238 2.62 -10.73 24.43
CA GLY A 238 2.64 -11.99 25.21
C GLY A 238 1.26 -12.56 25.52
N GLY A 239 0.17 -11.95 25.01
CA GLY A 239 -1.21 -12.41 25.17
C GLY A 239 -2.00 -11.65 26.25
N GLY A 240 -3.31 -11.90 26.27
CA GLY A 240 -4.23 -11.21 27.16
C GLY A 240 -4.60 -9.80 26.70
N THR A 241 -5.25 -9.05 27.56
CA THR A 241 -5.74 -7.69 27.32
C THR A 241 -5.11 -6.73 28.33
N LEU A 242 -4.51 -5.63 27.85
CA LEU A 242 -3.93 -4.61 28.72
C LEU A 242 -5.01 -3.86 29.51
N ARG A 243 -6.02 -3.40 28.80
CA ARG A 243 -7.14 -2.61 29.34
C ARG A 243 -8.18 -2.37 28.26
N ASP A 244 -9.37 -1.98 28.67
CA ASP A 244 -10.36 -1.38 27.78
C ASP A 244 -10.16 0.14 27.72
N VAL A 245 -10.33 0.72 26.56
CA VAL A 245 -10.19 2.16 26.33
C VAL A 245 -11.30 2.68 25.43
N GLU A 246 -11.69 3.94 25.64
CA GLU A 246 -12.46 4.66 24.63
C GLU A 246 -11.58 4.92 23.41
N ARG A 247 -12.07 4.59 22.22
CA ARG A 247 -11.31 4.70 20.99
C ARG A 247 -12.19 5.08 19.81
N LEU A 248 -11.65 5.95 18.96
CA LEU A 248 -12.18 6.17 17.63
C LEU A 248 -11.71 5.02 16.73
N VAL A 249 -12.67 4.22 16.25
CA VAL A 249 -12.43 3.00 15.47
C VAL A 249 -13.13 3.05 14.14
N TYR A 250 -12.60 2.33 13.16
CA TYR A 250 -13.26 2.16 11.87
C TYR A 250 -14.21 0.95 11.89
N THR A 251 -15.21 1.01 11.01
CA THR A 251 -16.08 -0.13 10.68
C THR A 251 -16.02 -0.40 9.19
N LEU A 252 -16.12 -1.67 8.82
CA LEU A 252 -16.07 -2.14 7.45
C LEU A 252 -17.28 -3.03 7.14
N ASP A 253 -17.93 -2.80 6.00
CA ASP A 253 -18.83 -3.78 5.39
C ASP A 253 -17.99 -4.80 4.60
N GLY A 254 -17.66 -5.92 5.23
CA GLY A 254 -16.81 -6.95 4.63
C GLY A 254 -17.42 -7.59 3.39
N MET A 255 -18.76 -7.66 3.29
CA MET A 255 -19.45 -8.21 2.11
C MET A 255 -19.36 -7.23 0.93
N ALA A 256 -19.62 -5.94 1.17
CA ALA A 256 -19.45 -4.91 0.14
C ALA A 256 -18.00 -4.90 -0.39
N ILE A 257 -17.01 -4.99 0.50
CA ILE A 257 -15.59 -5.01 0.11
C ILE A 257 -15.26 -6.27 -0.72
N ALA A 258 -15.75 -7.44 -0.31
CA ALA A 258 -15.51 -8.69 -1.03
C ALA A 258 -16.09 -8.68 -2.44
N GLU A 259 -17.15 -7.92 -2.68
CA GLU A 259 -17.75 -7.71 -3.99
C GLU A 259 -17.03 -6.64 -4.82
N ILE A 260 -16.78 -5.48 -4.23
CA ILE A 260 -16.26 -4.30 -4.91
C ILE A 260 -14.77 -4.41 -5.22
N ALA A 261 -13.95 -4.89 -4.27
CA ALA A 261 -12.50 -4.84 -4.40
C ALA A 261 -11.95 -5.70 -5.57
N PRO A 262 -12.43 -6.93 -5.84
CA PRO A 262 -11.98 -7.71 -6.99
C PRO A 262 -12.28 -7.04 -8.33
N ARG A 263 -13.49 -6.47 -8.48
CA ARG A 263 -13.91 -5.75 -9.70
C ARG A 263 -13.06 -4.49 -9.90
N ALA A 264 -12.85 -3.71 -8.83
CA ALA A 264 -12.05 -2.49 -8.89
C ALA A 264 -10.59 -2.78 -9.25
N MET A 265 -9.97 -3.83 -8.67
CA MET A 265 -8.61 -4.23 -9.01
C MET A 265 -8.50 -4.69 -10.46
N SER A 266 -9.44 -5.49 -10.95
CA SER A 266 -9.46 -5.95 -12.34
C SER A 266 -9.64 -4.78 -13.31
N ALA A 267 -10.59 -3.89 -13.07
CA ALA A 267 -10.82 -2.68 -13.88
C ALA A 267 -9.58 -1.77 -13.90
N ALA A 268 -8.88 -1.63 -12.77
CA ALA A 268 -7.65 -0.85 -12.70
C ALA A 268 -6.53 -1.43 -13.58
N VAL A 269 -6.39 -2.78 -13.65
CA VAL A 269 -5.42 -3.42 -14.56
C VAL A 269 -5.80 -3.18 -16.01
N ALA A 270 -7.07 -3.44 -16.38
CA ALA A 270 -7.54 -3.26 -17.75
C ALA A 270 -7.33 -1.81 -18.22
N LYS A 271 -7.65 -0.82 -17.37
CA LYS A 271 -7.40 0.58 -17.66
C LYS A 271 -5.91 0.88 -17.82
N ALA A 272 -5.07 0.42 -16.91
CA ALA A 272 -3.63 0.67 -16.94
C ALA A 272 -2.97 0.09 -18.21
N LEU A 273 -3.38 -1.11 -18.64
CA LEU A 273 -2.93 -1.72 -19.89
C LEU A 273 -3.36 -0.89 -21.10
N ALA A 274 -4.62 -0.47 -21.16
CA ALA A 274 -5.13 0.38 -22.23
C ALA A 274 -4.37 1.72 -22.30
N ASP A 275 -4.16 2.39 -21.16
CA ASP A 275 -3.43 3.65 -21.07
C ASP A 275 -1.95 3.49 -21.53
N ALA A 276 -1.37 2.31 -21.33
CA ALA A 276 0.00 1.97 -21.74
C ALA A 276 0.09 1.36 -23.14
N SER A 277 -1.03 1.21 -23.87
CA SER A 277 -1.12 0.52 -25.18
C SER A 277 -0.58 -0.92 -25.12
N LEU A 278 -0.89 -1.64 -24.04
CA LEU A 278 -0.54 -3.03 -23.79
C LEU A 278 -1.79 -3.90 -23.74
N SER A 279 -1.61 -5.20 -23.93
CA SER A 279 -2.67 -6.21 -23.87
C SER A 279 -2.62 -7.07 -22.61
N GLY A 280 -3.72 -7.77 -22.29
CA GLY A 280 -3.76 -8.73 -21.19
C GLY A 280 -2.76 -9.87 -21.35
N GLY A 281 -2.45 -10.26 -22.60
CA GLY A 281 -1.46 -11.30 -22.92
C GLY A 281 -0.01 -10.92 -22.63
N ASP A 282 0.29 -9.62 -22.49
CA ASP A 282 1.63 -9.15 -22.13
C ASP A 282 1.95 -9.33 -20.64
N VAL A 283 0.92 -9.48 -19.80
CA VAL A 283 1.09 -9.57 -18.34
C VAL A 283 1.60 -10.95 -17.96
N ARG A 284 2.80 -11.01 -17.38
CA ARG A 284 3.39 -12.24 -16.88
C ARG A 284 3.02 -12.52 -15.42
N PHE A 285 2.97 -11.50 -14.58
CA PHE A 285 2.61 -11.63 -13.17
C PHE A 285 1.56 -10.59 -12.78
N VAL A 286 0.66 -10.99 -11.89
CA VAL A 286 -0.24 -10.08 -11.20
C VAL A 286 0.08 -10.14 -9.71
N VAL A 287 0.51 -9.01 -9.15
CA VAL A 287 0.85 -8.82 -7.73
C VAL A 287 -0.21 -7.91 -7.12
N PRO A 288 -1.42 -8.42 -6.78
CA PRO A 288 -2.49 -7.58 -6.30
C PRO A 288 -2.29 -7.19 -4.85
N HIS A 289 -3.00 -6.16 -4.41
CA HIS A 289 -3.18 -5.87 -3.00
C HIS A 289 -3.64 -7.13 -2.25
N GLN A 290 -2.86 -7.55 -1.26
CA GLN A 290 -3.09 -8.76 -0.47
C GLN A 290 -4.15 -8.49 0.62
N ALA A 291 -5.41 -8.33 0.22
CA ALA A 291 -6.52 -8.05 1.14
C ALA A 291 -7.00 -9.28 1.92
N GLY A 292 -6.49 -10.45 1.58
CA GLY A 292 -6.85 -11.78 2.04
C GLY A 292 -7.02 -12.73 0.86
N SER A 293 -6.69 -14.00 1.07
CA SER A 293 -6.59 -15.00 -0.02
C SER A 293 -7.87 -15.15 -0.84
N GLY A 294 -9.04 -14.99 -0.22
CA GLY A 294 -10.33 -15.04 -0.91
C GLY A 294 -10.50 -13.90 -1.91
N ILE A 295 -10.26 -12.66 -1.48
CA ILE A 295 -10.36 -11.47 -2.34
C ILE A 295 -9.37 -11.57 -3.50
N VAL A 296 -8.13 -12.02 -3.24
CA VAL A 296 -7.11 -12.19 -4.29
C VAL A 296 -7.57 -13.24 -5.32
N ARG A 297 -8.13 -14.39 -4.88
CA ARG A 297 -8.67 -15.38 -5.83
C ARG A 297 -9.80 -14.83 -6.68
N PHE A 298 -10.76 -14.10 -6.09
CA PHE A 298 -11.84 -13.47 -6.84
C PHE A 298 -11.31 -12.42 -7.82
N THR A 299 -10.25 -11.69 -7.46
CA THR A 299 -9.56 -10.77 -8.39
C THR A 299 -9.01 -11.55 -9.58
N GLY A 300 -8.38 -12.70 -9.39
CA GLY A 300 -7.91 -13.57 -10.48
C GLY A 300 -9.04 -13.95 -11.43
N MET A 301 -10.18 -14.40 -10.91
CA MET A 301 -11.35 -14.75 -11.73
C MET A 301 -11.87 -13.55 -12.57
N GLN A 302 -11.87 -12.36 -12.00
CA GLN A 302 -12.26 -11.13 -12.73
C GLN A 302 -11.22 -10.76 -13.81
N LEU A 303 -9.94 -10.95 -13.54
CA LEU A 303 -8.86 -10.72 -14.50
C LEU A 303 -8.95 -11.68 -15.68
N ASP A 304 -9.23 -12.96 -15.43
CA ASP A 304 -9.44 -13.97 -16.49
C ASP A 304 -10.58 -13.58 -17.44
N ALA A 305 -11.67 -13.02 -16.90
CA ALA A 305 -12.79 -12.51 -17.69
C ALA A 305 -12.40 -11.32 -18.60
N HIS A 306 -11.33 -10.59 -18.25
CA HIS A 306 -10.73 -9.54 -19.08
C HIS A 306 -9.58 -10.03 -19.97
N GLY A 307 -9.34 -11.35 -20.05
CA GLY A 307 -8.25 -11.94 -20.85
C GLY A 307 -6.86 -11.70 -20.27
N ILE A 308 -6.76 -11.34 -18.97
CA ILE A 308 -5.50 -11.07 -18.27
C ILE A 308 -5.13 -12.34 -17.48
N ARG A 309 -4.16 -13.12 -17.99
CA ARG A 309 -3.81 -14.46 -17.48
C ARG A 309 -2.42 -14.56 -16.86
N GLY A 310 -1.89 -13.46 -16.35
CA GLY A 310 -0.61 -13.47 -15.63
C GLY A 310 -0.66 -14.32 -14.35
N GLU A 311 0.47 -14.88 -13.95
CA GLU A 311 0.59 -15.65 -12.71
C GLU A 311 0.19 -14.80 -11.49
N LEU A 312 -0.82 -15.24 -10.74
CA LEU A 312 -1.40 -14.50 -9.62
C LEU A 312 -0.63 -14.77 -8.32
N ILE A 313 -0.03 -13.74 -7.75
CA ILE A 313 0.62 -13.81 -6.43
C ILE A 313 -0.44 -13.72 -5.33
N ASN A 314 -0.48 -14.73 -4.46
CA ASN A 314 -1.44 -14.85 -3.36
C ASN A 314 -0.78 -15.48 -2.12
N GLY A 315 -1.45 -15.40 -0.97
CA GLY A 315 -1.09 -16.14 0.26
C GLY A 315 -0.05 -15.45 1.15
N LEU A 316 0.28 -14.18 0.90
CA LEU A 316 1.31 -13.46 1.67
C LEU A 316 0.79 -12.82 2.97
N THR A 317 -0.50 -13.05 3.31
CA THR A 317 -1.13 -12.45 4.50
C THR A 317 -1.11 -13.35 5.73
N ARG A 318 -0.56 -14.56 5.62
CA ARG A 318 -0.72 -15.61 6.65
C ARG A 318 -0.33 -15.15 8.05
N ARG A 319 0.85 -14.52 8.18
CA ARG A 319 1.39 -14.05 9.47
C ARG A 319 1.41 -12.53 9.61
N THR A 320 1.22 -11.81 8.53
CA THR A 320 1.27 -10.34 8.53
C THR A 320 -0.11 -9.70 8.64
N GLY A 321 -1.17 -10.41 8.26
CA GLY A 321 -2.48 -9.83 7.98
C GLY A 321 -2.46 -8.96 6.73
N ASN A 322 -3.54 -8.24 6.48
CA ASN A 322 -3.63 -7.20 5.46
C ASN A 322 -2.89 -5.94 5.95
N VAL A 323 -1.73 -5.66 5.37
CA VAL A 323 -0.90 -4.51 5.73
C VAL A 323 -1.20 -3.26 4.88
N SER A 324 -2.40 -3.18 4.32
CA SER A 324 -2.94 -2.01 3.60
C SER A 324 -1.97 -1.45 2.54
N ALA A 325 -1.52 -0.19 2.68
CA ALA A 325 -0.62 0.47 1.72
C ALA A 325 0.77 -0.21 1.60
N CYS A 326 1.19 -0.99 2.61
CA CYS A 326 2.43 -1.77 2.56
C CYS A 326 2.27 -3.09 1.80
N SER A 327 1.07 -3.45 1.36
CA SER A 327 0.79 -4.75 0.75
C SER A 327 1.54 -4.99 -0.56
N ILE A 328 1.55 -4.01 -1.47
CA ILE A 328 2.28 -4.14 -2.75
C ILE A 328 3.80 -4.22 -2.51
N PRO A 329 4.46 -3.30 -1.78
CA PRO A 329 5.89 -3.43 -1.54
C PRO A 329 6.26 -4.70 -0.74
N HIS A 330 5.40 -5.18 0.15
CA HIS A 330 5.57 -6.46 0.82
C HIS A 330 5.56 -7.62 -0.17
N ALA A 331 4.55 -7.68 -1.05
CA ALA A 331 4.43 -8.73 -2.04
C ALA A 331 5.59 -8.71 -3.04
N LEU A 332 5.96 -7.54 -3.56
CA LEU A 332 7.10 -7.39 -4.46
C LEU A 332 8.41 -7.86 -3.81
N LYS A 333 8.68 -7.51 -2.54
CA LYS A 333 9.90 -7.94 -1.84
C LYS A 333 9.96 -9.45 -1.66
N HIS A 334 8.84 -10.09 -1.30
CA HIS A 334 8.78 -11.54 -1.07
C HIS A 334 8.82 -12.39 -2.36
N THR A 335 8.46 -11.80 -3.49
CA THR A 335 8.48 -12.50 -4.79
C THR A 335 9.55 -11.97 -5.72
N TRP A 336 10.45 -11.12 -5.19
CA TRP A 336 11.40 -10.31 -5.95
C TRP A 336 12.12 -11.09 -7.05
N GLU A 337 12.74 -12.22 -6.70
CA GLU A 337 13.57 -13.03 -7.60
C GLU A 337 12.80 -13.80 -8.66
N ARG A 338 11.49 -14.09 -8.40
CA ARG A 338 10.63 -14.80 -9.38
C ARG A 338 10.06 -13.87 -10.45
N LEU A 339 9.96 -12.57 -10.17
CA LEU A 339 9.26 -11.64 -11.04
C LEU A 339 10.07 -11.36 -12.31
N SER A 340 9.43 -11.44 -13.47
CA SER A 340 10.02 -11.18 -14.78
C SER A 340 8.98 -10.62 -15.74
N GLY A 341 9.40 -10.06 -16.86
CA GLY A 341 8.51 -9.50 -17.87
C GLY A 341 7.64 -8.34 -17.35
N LEU A 342 6.38 -8.29 -17.79
CA LEU A 342 5.40 -7.28 -17.38
C LEU A 342 4.63 -7.75 -16.13
N ILE A 343 4.59 -6.88 -15.12
CA ILE A 343 3.96 -7.14 -13.82
C ILE A 343 2.88 -6.10 -13.58
N ALA A 344 1.66 -6.54 -13.29
CA ALA A 344 0.56 -5.67 -12.90
C ALA A 344 0.36 -5.70 -11.38
N CYS A 345 0.36 -4.53 -10.74
CA CYS A 345 0.18 -4.37 -9.29
C CYS A 345 -1.11 -3.61 -8.99
N PRO A 346 -2.31 -4.24 -9.09
CA PRO A 346 -3.56 -3.59 -8.82
C PRO A 346 -3.81 -3.41 -7.32
N THR A 347 -4.47 -2.30 -6.98
CA THR A 347 -4.94 -1.97 -5.64
C THR A 347 -6.40 -1.55 -5.66
N ALA A 348 -7.13 -1.90 -4.60
CA ALA A 348 -8.44 -1.34 -4.32
C ALA A 348 -8.53 -0.98 -2.84
N ALA A 349 -9.30 0.03 -2.52
CA ALA A 349 -9.55 0.45 -1.15
C ALA A 349 -10.97 1.04 -1.01
N VAL A 350 -11.46 1.07 0.21
CA VAL A 350 -12.64 1.86 0.57
C VAL A 350 -12.42 3.33 0.22
N GLY A 351 -13.51 4.01 -0.07
CA GLY A 351 -13.48 5.45 -0.37
C GLY A 351 -13.44 6.32 0.88
N SER A 352 -14.06 7.49 0.81
CA SER A 352 -14.21 8.38 1.96
C SER A 352 -15.21 7.80 2.97
N PRO A 353 -15.02 8.02 4.30
CA PRO A 353 -15.95 7.54 5.32
C PRO A 353 -17.39 8.00 5.05
N GLY A 354 -18.34 7.08 5.16
CA GLY A 354 -19.77 7.31 4.94
C GLY A 354 -20.17 7.67 3.51
N ARG A 355 -19.25 7.52 2.53
CA ARG A 355 -19.53 7.83 1.13
C ARG A 355 -19.52 6.60 0.24
N PRO A 356 -20.39 6.52 -0.79
CA PRO A 356 -20.41 5.42 -1.75
C PRO A 356 -19.29 5.62 -2.80
N GLU A 357 -18.06 5.39 -2.39
CA GLU A 357 -16.85 5.55 -3.22
C GLU A 357 -15.93 4.35 -3.03
N VAL A 358 -15.21 4.00 -4.09
CA VAL A 358 -14.08 3.06 -4.06
C VAL A 358 -12.85 3.75 -4.63
N LEU A 359 -11.69 3.47 -4.04
CA LEU A 359 -10.41 3.85 -4.59
C LEU A 359 -9.86 2.65 -5.35
N GLN A 360 -9.32 2.89 -6.53
CA GLN A 360 -8.64 1.88 -7.33
C GLN A 360 -7.37 2.45 -7.93
N GLY A 361 -6.41 1.57 -8.25
CA GLY A 361 -5.18 1.97 -8.90
C GLY A 361 -4.39 0.77 -9.39
N CYS A 362 -3.49 1.00 -10.33
CA CYS A 362 -2.56 0.00 -10.81
C CYS A 362 -1.19 0.62 -11.08
N ILE A 363 -0.14 -0.15 -10.76
CA ILE A 363 1.22 0.13 -11.20
C ILE A 363 1.59 -0.99 -12.16
N LEU A 364 2.01 -0.64 -13.37
CA LEU A 364 2.63 -1.58 -14.31
C LEU A 364 4.14 -1.44 -14.22
N LEU A 365 4.80 -2.54 -13.95
CA LEU A 365 6.25 -2.65 -13.84
C LEU A 365 6.78 -3.58 -14.93
N ARG A 366 7.97 -3.31 -15.42
CA ARG A 366 8.69 -4.23 -16.33
C ARG A 366 10.02 -4.60 -15.71
N ALA A 367 10.29 -5.88 -15.58
CA ALA A 367 11.59 -6.38 -15.15
C ALA A 367 12.68 -5.91 -16.13
N THR A 368 13.81 -5.45 -15.59
CA THR A 368 14.95 -5.00 -16.41
C THR A 368 15.84 -6.20 -16.76
N PRO A 369 16.65 -6.11 -17.84
CA PRO A 369 17.66 -7.11 -18.12
C PRO A 369 18.66 -7.32 -16.96
N TYR A 370 18.90 -6.29 -16.16
CA TYR A 370 19.70 -6.38 -14.95
C TYR A 370 19.05 -7.32 -13.90
N HIS A 371 17.76 -7.14 -13.64
CA HIS A 371 17.01 -8.00 -12.70
C HIS A 371 16.95 -9.44 -13.19
N GLU A 372 16.62 -9.66 -14.45
CA GLU A 372 16.48 -11.01 -15.04
C GLU A 372 17.81 -11.79 -15.01
N ARG A 373 18.95 -11.13 -15.17
CA ARG A 373 20.27 -11.77 -15.03
C ARG A 373 20.53 -12.21 -13.60
N LEU A 374 20.21 -11.37 -12.60
CA LEU A 374 20.41 -11.73 -11.18
C LEU A 374 19.51 -12.90 -10.75
N ALA A 375 18.25 -12.91 -11.18
CA ALA A 375 17.32 -14.00 -10.88
C ALA A 375 17.80 -15.35 -11.45
N ASN A 376 18.36 -15.35 -12.67
CA ASN A 376 18.89 -16.56 -13.31
C ASN A 376 20.20 -17.07 -12.70
N THR A 377 20.93 -16.24 -11.95
CA THR A 377 22.15 -16.66 -11.24
C THR A 377 21.88 -17.16 -9.82
N ALA A 378 20.69 -16.90 -9.27
CA ALA A 378 20.27 -17.33 -7.95
C ALA A 378 19.45 -18.64 -7.97
N ALA A 379 19.01 -19.09 -9.14
CA ALA A 379 18.28 -20.34 -9.36
C ALA A 379 19.24 -21.49 -9.66
#